data_11b9c77f1e19ededb6c56f106bdd273e
#
_entry.id   11b9c77f1e19ededb6c56f106bdd273e
#
_cell.length_a   1.000
_cell.length_b   1.000
_cell.length_c   1.000
_cell.angle_alpha   90.00
_cell.angle_beta   90.00
_cell.angle_gamma   90.00
#
_symmetry.space_group_name_H-M   'P 1'
#
loop_
_entity.id
_entity.type
_entity.pdbx_description
1 polymer ?
#
loop_
_entity_poly.entity_id
_entity_poly.type
_entity_poly.pdbx_seq_one_letter_code
_entity_poly.pdbx_strand_id
1 'polypeptide(L)'
;MALKNIATAAQVAAIIKTNSIIVEVDGSLRRITLDKFIDSINAGEEELLRSVAWGVPIKQTTQSSPSWGRVGNLDMWELFKEQSGRYLVKNNGHAAKLSVSNSGIYADGTALDESIGHVMVHFPKLYYKVQTDSVSGVPYLWMSLIPIGGRFIPEANIGAYKGSMSGTALTSRSGVAPAGSKTITAFWDAAQVNGKDWGIINYQHKQLMIMLLLSEYGNPNAQAMVGNGLTGSNNTSDYTTPLSFLCGATKSLGDAWGAVAHSWTNASGTAVTDANDVSILGIENPYAQQWEFTQGIYCGNSGNDGQDGTEVFLYEGNRLPSTSELASHPDGDYRKLTRLTSSGYIKTMALGEHFDIIASAHGGGGTSYWCDYHYANATGQVVFWGGSARSGANAGLGYASSDSGWSVSYSDIGSRLAYYGELTVKSGAELVAE
;
A
#
# COMPACT_ATOMS: atom_id res chain seq x y z
N MET A 1 23.16 -14.45 11.72
CA MET A 1 22.77 -13.95 13.07
C MET A 1 21.29 -14.10 13.39
N ALA A 2 20.39 -14.16 12.42
CA ALA A 2 18.93 -14.34 12.60
C ALA A 2 18.53 -15.69 13.23
N LEU A 3 19.29 -16.76 13.01
CA LEU A 3 19.00 -18.10 13.56
C LEU A 3 19.27 -18.25 15.08
N LYS A 4 19.91 -17.28 15.72
CA LYS A 4 20.20 -17.37 17.16
C LYS A 4 18.98 -17.21 18.07
N ASN A 5 17.83 -16.75 17.55
CA ASN A 5 16.58 -16.58 18.30
C ASN A 5 15.53 -17.67 17.99
N ILE A 6 15.84 -18.63 17.13
CA ILE A 6 14.93 -19.72 16.85
C ILE A 6 15.31 -20.90 17.77
N ALA A 7 14.53 -21.02 18.82
CA ALA A 7 14.32 -22.22 19.63
C ALA A 7 15.52 -22.78 20.40
N THR A 8 15.28 -23.09 21.66
CA THR A 8 16.14 -23.96 22.46
C THR A 8 16.26 -25.33 21.80
N ALA A 9 17.34 -26.06 22.08
CA ALA A 9 17.55 -27.43 21.56
C ALA A 9 16.35 -28.37 21.80
N ALA A 10 15.59 -28.15 22.87
CA ALA A 10 14.37 -28.89 23.18
C ALA A 10 13.20 -28.59 22.22
N GLN A 11 13.08 -27.34 21.77
CA GLN A 11 12.04 -26.95 20.77
C GLN A 11 12.41 -27.49 19.38
N VAL A 12 13.68 -27.48 19.00
CA VAL A 12 14.17 -28.12 17.77
C VAL A 12 13.92 -29.64 17.82
N ALA A 13 14.16 -30.31 18.94
CA ALA A 13 13.90 -31.74 19.11
C ALA A 13 12.43 -32.11 19.07
N ALA A 14 11.52 -31.24 19.53
CA ALA A 14 10.07 -31.44 19.42
C ALA A 14 9.56 -31.28 17.98
N ILE A 15 10.18 -30.38 17.21
CA ILE A 15 9.88 -30.15 15.80
C ILE A 15 10.30 -31.34 14.91
N ILE A 16 11.45 -31.95 15.22
CA ILE A 16 12.03 -33.10 14.47
C ILE A 16 11.08 -34.33 14.50
N LYS A 17 10.27 -34.49 15.53
CA LYS A 17 9.35 -35.65 15.65
C LYS A 17 8.19 -35.69 14.66
N THR A 18 7.87 -34.60 14.00
CA THR A 18 6.65 -34.48 13.17
C THR A 18 6.93 -34.28 11.67
N ASN A 19 8.20 -34.30 11.22
CA ASN A 19 8.60 -33.97 9.84
C ASN A 19 8.01 -32.65 9.30
N SER A 20 7.58 -31.76 10.19
CA SER A 20 6.99 -30.48 9.82
C SER A 20 7.34 -29.42 10.85
N ILE A 21 7.68 -28.22 10.41
CA ILE A 21 7.75 -27.04 11.26
C ILE A 21 6.40 -26.38 11.24
N ILE A 22 5.83 -26.19 12.43
CA ILE A 22 4.63 -25.41 12.60
C ILE A 22 5.08 -23.98 12.88
N VAL A 23 4.74 -23.07 11.97
CA VAL A 23 4.97 -21.63 12.14
C VAL A 23 3.63 -21.04 12.57
N GLU A 24 3.62 -20.38 13.72
CA GLU A 24 2.46 -19.59 14.15
C GLU A 24 2.55 -18.22 13.47
N VAL A 25 1.53 -17.92 12.68
CA VAL A 25 1.35 -16.61 12.06
C VAL A 25 -0.04 -16.14 12.45
N ASP A 26 -0.11 -15.08 13.24
CA ASP A 26 -1.34 -14.46 13.73
C ASP A 26 -2.35 -15.45 14.35
N GLY A 27 -1.86 -16.32 15.24
CA GLY A 27 -2.68 -17.33 15.92
C GLY A 27 -3.03 -18.54 15.06
N SER A 28 -2.59 -18.61 13.82
CA SER A 28 -2.80 -19.74 12.93
C SER A 28 -1.52 -20.56 12.76
N LEU A 29 -1.60 -21.86 13.05
CA LEU A 29 -0.50 -22.80 12.89
C LEU A 29 -0.41 -23.27 11.42
N ARG A 30 0.73 -23.11 10.77
CA ARG A 30 0.99 -23.52 9.39
C ARG A 30 2.15 -24.50 9.30
N ARG A 31 2.07 -25.46 8.38
CA ARG A 31 3.11 -26.47 8.18
C ARG A 31 4.12 -26.05 7.11
N ILE A 32 5.40 -26.06 7.48
CA ILE A 32 6.54 -26.07 6.55
C ILE A 32 7.19 -27.44 6.65
N THR A 33 7.53 -28.09 5.55
CA THR A 33 8.20 -29.40 5.60
C THR A 33 9.59 -29.26 6.21
N LEU A 34 9.93 -30.18 7.13
CA LEU A 34 11.21 -30.18 7.85
C LEU A 34 12.40 -30.26 6.89
N ASP A 35 12.28 -30.98 5.78
CA ASP A 35 13.35 -31.11 4.77
C ASP A 35 13.74 -29.75 4.19
N LYS A 36 12.76 -28.92 3.81
CA LYS A 36 13.02 -27.55 3.34
C LYS A 36 13.70 -26.67 4.39
N PHE A 37 13.42 -26.88 5.67
CA PHE A 37 14.05 -26.12 6.75
C PHE A 37 15.49 -26.60 7.03
N ILE A 38 15.74 -27.91 7.02
CA ILE A 38 17.07 -28.48 7.23
C ILE A 38 18.00 -28.16 6.05
N ASP A 39 17.49 -28.27 4.84
CA ASP A 39 18.21 -27.86 3.63
C ASP A 39 18.60 -26.38 3.69
N SER A 40 17.73 -25.55 4.23
CA SER A 40 17.97 -24.12 4.40
C SER A 40 19.02 -23.77 5.47
N ILE A 41 19.17 -24.60 6.52
CA ILE A 41 20.21 -24.42 7.53
C ILE A 41 21.61 -24.75 6.94
N ASN A 42 21.67 -25.68 6.01
CA ASN A 42 22.91 -26.14 5.38
C ASN A 42 23.30 -25.34 4.12
N ALA A 43 22.34 -24.65 3.54
CA ALA A 43 22.53 -23.78 2.39
C ALA A 43 22.92 -22.37 2.86
N GLY A 44 23.62 -21.60 2.08
CA GLY A 44 23.93 -20.20 2.41
C GLY A 44 22.67 -19.34 2.63
N GLU A 45 22.85 -18.14 3.17
CA GLU A 45 21.76 -17.19 3.50
C GLU A 45 20.73 -16.99 2.35
N GLU A 46 21.18 -17.05 1.10
CA GLU A 46 20.35 -16.87 -0.08
C GLU A 46 19.40 -18.06 -0.31
N GLU A 47 19.86 -19.28 -0.09
CA GLU A 47 19.06 -20.49 -0.22
C GLU A 47 18.04 -20.59 0.92
N LEU A 48 18.39 -20.13 2.12
CA LEU A 48 17.46 -19.95 3.23
C LEU A 48 16.33 -18.99 2.83
N LEU A 49 16.67 -17.83 2.26
CA LEU A 49 15.67 -16.87 1.79
C LEU A 49 14.73 -17.52 0.77
N ARG A 50 15.26 -18.25 -0.21
CA ARG A 50 14.46 -18.95 -1.24
C ARG A 50 13.52 -20.01 -0.65
N SER A 51 13.83 -20.58 0.50
CA SER A 51 13.01 -21.62 1.13
C SER A 51 11.87 -21.06 2.01
N VAL A 52 12.03 -19.86 2.57
CA VAL A 52 11.09 -19.26 3.55
C VAL A 52 10.46 -17.94 3.09
N ALA A 53 10.88 -17.43 1.95
CA ALA A 53 10.43 -16.15 1.40
C ALA A 53 10.19 -16.25 -0.11
N TRP A 54 9.28 -15.44 -0.62
CA TRP A 54 9.21 -15.17 -2.06
C TRP A 54 10.03 -13.93 -2.38
N GLY A 55 10.61 -13.90 -3.55
CA GLY A 55 11.48 -12.82 -4.02
C GLY A 55 11.07 -12.29 -5.38
N VAL A 56 11.19 -10.99 -5.57
CA VAL A 56 11.01 -10.33 -6.86
C VAL A 56 12.30 -9.60 -7.23
N PRO A 57 12.91 -9.90 -8.39
CA PRO A 57 14.09 -9.17 -8.85
C PRO A 57 13.73 -7.74 -9.22
N ILE A 58 14.49 -6.76 -8.74
CA ILE A 58 14.26 -5.34 -9.04
C ILE A 58 15.21 -4.93 -10.15
N LYS A 59 14.75 -5.05 -11.39
CA LYS A 59 15.65 -4.86 -12.54
C LYS A 59 15.87 -3.41 -12.94
N GLN A 60 14.99 -2.49 -12.56
CA GLN A 60 15.08 -1.06 -12.93
C GLN A 60 15.54 -0.83 -14.38
N THR A 61 14.98 -1.59 -15.30
CA THR A 61 15.35 -1.60 -16.72
C THR A 61 14.16 -1.20 -17.57
N THR A 62 14.40 -0.99 -18.86
CA THR A 62 13.31 -0.74 -19.83
C THR A 62 12.32 -1.89 -19.81
N GLN A 63 11.04 -1.59 -19.58
CA GLN A 63 9.95 -2.55 -19.57
C GLN A 63 9.09 -2.36 -20.81
N SER A 64 9.31 -3.17 -21.83
CA SER A 64 8.36 -3.29 -22.95
C SER A 64 7.33 -4.41 -22.72
N SER A 65 7.11 -4.88 -21.50
CA SER A 65 6.59 -6.13 -20.94
C SER A 65 7.71 -7.19 -20.96
N PRO A 66 7.89 -8.05 -20.09
CA PRO A 66 7.03 -8.79 -19.21
C PRO A 66 7.48 -8.69 -17.76
N SER A 67 6.77 -9.39 -16.90
CA SER A 67 7.11 -9.71 -15.52
C SER A 67 8.63 -9.86 -15.28
N TRP A 68 9.14 -9.20 -14.24
CA TRP A 68 10.50 -9.45 -13.74
C TRP A 68 10.68 -10.89 -13.25
N GLY A 69 9.56 -11.61 -13.08
CA GLY A 69 9.49 -12.94 -12.53
C GLY A 69 9.39 -12.93 -11.01
N ARG A 70 9.14 -14.09 -10.46
CA ARG A 70 9.12 -14.34 -9.01
C ARG A 70 9.92 -15.59 -8.73
N VAL A 71 10.57 -15.66 -7.58
CA VAL A 71 11.40 -16.79 -7.15
C VAL A 71 11.14 -17.13 -5.70
N GLY A 72 11.68 -18.25 -5.23
CA GLY A 72 11.61 -18.67 -3.84
C GLY A 72 10.31 -19.39 -3.50
N ASN A 73 9.86 -19.26 -2.27
CA ASN A 73 8.69 -19.95 -1.73
C ASN A 73 7.39 -19.20 -2.04
N LEU A 74 6.76 -19.51 -3.16
CA LEU A 74 5.52 -18.85 -3.58
C LEU A 74 4.30 -19.26 -2.69
N ASP A 75 4.37 -20.36 -1.96
CA ASP A 75 3.31 -20.75 -1.02
C ASP A 75 3.18 -19.71 0.12
N MET A 76 4.28 -19.03 0.47
CA MET A 76 4.24 -17.92 1.43
C MET A 76 3.49 -16.71 0.89
N TRP A 77 3.54 -16.44 -0.42
CA TRP A 77 2.74 -15.41 -1.05
C TRP A 77 1.24 -15.79 -1.06
N GLU A 78 0.92 -17.04 -1.40
CA GLU A 78 -0.47 -17.51 -1.34
C GLU A 78 -1.02 -17.41 0.10
N LEU A 79 -0.21 -17.81 1.10
CA LEU A 79 -0.57 -17.69 2.51
C LEU A 79 -0.80 -16.23 2.95
N PHE A 80 0.04 -15.30 2.47
CA PHE A 80 -0.16 -13.87 2.74
C PHE A 80 -1.52 -13.39 2.19
N LYS A 81 -1.88 -13.81 0.96
CA LYS A 81 -3.19 -13.47 0.35
C LYS A 81 -4.36 -14.07 1.13
N GLU A 82 -4.26 -15.31 1.60
CA GLU A 82 -5.30 -15.95 2.40
C GLU A 82 -5.58 -15.24 3.73
N GLN A 83 -4.50 -14.72 4.36
CA GLN A 83 -4.60 -13.96 5.61
C GLN A 83 -5.06 -12.52 5.40
N SER A 84 -4.90 -12.00 4.21
CA SER A 84 -5.38 -10.67 3.84
C SER A 84 -6.87 -10.68 3.48
N GLY A 85 -7.46 -9.50 3.36
CA GLY A 85 -8.81 -9.36 2.83
C GLY A 85 -9.64 -8.28 3.50
N ARG A 86 -10.85 -8.11 3.02
CA ARG A 86 -11.79 -7.09 3.52
C ARG A 86 -12.47 -7.53 4.81
N TYR A 87 -12.53 -6.59 5.75
CA TYR A 87 -13.24 -6.69 7.02
C TYR A 87 -14.14 -5.46 7.20
N LEU A 88 -15.28 -5.61 7.87
CA LEU A 88 -15.92 -4.48 8.52
C LEU A 88 -15.28 -4.29 9.88
N VAL A 89 -14.78 -3.08 10.16
CA VAL A 89 -14.11 -2.71 11.41
C VAL A 89 -14.91 -1.60 12.10
N LYS A 90 -15.37 -1.85 13.33
CA LYS A 90 -16.00 -0.84 14.19
C LYS A 90 -14.96 0.09 14.79
N ASN A 91 -15.38 1.25 15.28
CA ASN A 91 -14.50 2.26 15.88
C ASN A 91 -13.65 1.74 17.06
N ASN A 92 -14.11 0.71 17.75
CA ASN A 92 -13.42 0.06 18.87
C ASN A 92 -12.47 -1.08 18.46
N GLY A 93 -12.26 -1.33 17.15
CA GLY A 93 -11.40 -2.39 16.64
C GLY A 93 -12.06 -3.77 16.54
N HIS A 94 -13.33 -3.93 16.94
CA HIS A 94 -14.06 -5.18 16.66
C HIS A 94 -14.29 -5.30 15.16
N ALA A 95 -14.03 -6.48 14.60
CA ALA A 95 -14.02 -6.69 13.16
C ALA A 95 -14.61 -8.03 12.76
N ALA A 96 -15.20 -8.11 11.57
CA ALA A 96 -15.60 -9.38 10.97
C ALA A 96 -15.20 -9.43 9.49
N LYS A 97 -14.66 -10.57 9.06
CA LYS A 97 -14.20 -10.79 7.69
C LYS A 97 -15.40 -10.79 6.74
N LEU A 98 -15.25 -10.11 5.60
CA LEU A 98 -16.20 -10.14 4.51
C LEU A 98 -15.95 -11.36 3.61
N SER A 99 -16.92 -11.71 2.79
CA SER A 99 -16.77 -12.80 1.83
C SER A 99 -15.69 -12.46 0.80
N VAL A 100 -14.78 -13.40 0.58
CA VAL A 100 -13.63 -13.25 -0.34
C VAL A 100 -14.02 -13.05 -1.80
N SER A 101 -15.25 -13.40 -2.18
CA SER A 101 -15.76 -13.28 -3.56
C SER A 101 -16.83 -12.20 -3.73
N ASN A 102 -17.36 -11.66 -2.63
CA ASN A 102 -18.37 -10.60 -2.64
C ASN A 102 -18.39 -9.86 -1.30
N SER A 103 -17.74 -8.73 -1.22
CA SER A 103 -17.71 -7.94 0.01
C SER A 103 -19.02 -7.20 0.36
N GLY A 104 -20.15 -7.57 -0.25
CA GLY A 104 -21.48 -7.17 0.16
C GLY A 104 -22.09 -8.01 1.30
N ILE A 105 -21.41 -9.07 1.69
CA ILE A 105 -21.83 -9.96 2.81
C ILE A 105 -20.61 -10.32 3.65
N TYR A 106 -20.83 -10.72 4.90
CA TYR A 106 -19.80 -11.33 5.75
C TYR A 106 -19.45 -12.75 5.29
N ALA A 107 -18.30 -13.25 5.72
CA ALA A 107 -17.83 -14.60 5.38
C ALA A 107 -18.77 -15.71 5.89
N ASP A 108 -19.53 -15.46 6.95
CA ASP A 108 -20.53 -16.37 7.51
C ASP A 108 -21.92 -16.29 6.81
N GLY A 109 -22.04 -15.45 5.77
CA GLY A 109 -23.27 -15.22 5.01
C GLY A 109 -24.20 -14.16 5.59
N THR A 110 -23.90 -13.57 6.74
CA THR A 110 -24.67 -12.45 7.31
C THR A 110 -24.65 -11.26 6.36
N ALA A 111 -25.75 -10.53 6.24
CA ALA A 111 -25.84 -9.32 5.42
C ALA A 111 -24.96 -8.20 6.00
N LEU A 112 -24.19 -7.54 5.13
CA LEU A 112 -23.32 -6.43 5.53
C LEU A 112 -24.15 -5.17 5.83
N ASP A 113 -23.90 -4.58 7.00
CA ASP A 113 -24.34 -3.23 7.35
C ASP A 113 -23.13 -2.30 7.52
N GLU A 114 -22.84 -1.50 6.51
CA GLU A 114 -21.72 -0.54 6.57
C GLU A 114 -22.01 0.66 7.49
N SER A 115 -23.24 0.82 8.03
CA SER A 115 -23.55 1.92 8.95
C SER A 115 -22.83 1.78 10.30
N ILE A 116 -22.51 0.54 10.72
CA ILE A 116 -21.91 0.23 12.03
C ILE A 116 -20.38 0.27 12.04
N GLY A 117 -19.72 0.50 10.88
CA GLY A 117 -18.26 0.49 10.82
C GLY A 117 -17.71 0.99 9.49
N HIS A 118 -16.48 0.58 9.21
CA HIS A 118 -15.72 0.93 8.01
C HIS A 118 -15.26 -0.34 7.30
N VAL A 119 -15.36 -0.39 5.99
CA VAL A 119 -14.79 -1.50 5.21
C VAL A 119 -13.28 -1.26 5.07
N MET A 120 -12.49 -2.11 5.71
CA MET A 120 -11.03 -2.04 5.73
C MET A 120 -10.45 -3.28 5.07
N VAL A 121 -9.29 -3.16 4.48
CA VAL A 121 -8.49 -4.31 4.03
C VAL A 121 -7.40 -4.56 5.06
N HIS A 122 -7.45 -5.73 5.65
CA HIS A 122 -6.42 -6.22 6.57
C HIS A 122 -5.28 -6.87 5.79
N PHE A 123 -4.05 -6.57 6.18
CA PHE A 123 -2.83 -7.22 5.74
C PHE A 123 -2.04 -7.68 6.96
N PRO A 124 -1.59 -8.95 7.00
CA PRO A 124 -0.74 -9.43 8.07
C PRO A 124 0.62 -8.72 8.05
N LYS A 125 1.33 -8.78 9.16
CA LYS A 125 2.71 -8.29 9.26
C LYS A 125 3.58 -8.93 8.18
N LEU A 126 4.30 -8.08 7.43
CA LEU A 126 5.16 -8.48 6.32
C LEU A 126 6.62 -8.18 6.63
N TYR A 127 7.45 -9.21 6.72
CA TYR A 127 8.89 -9.05 6.79
C TYR A 127 9.47 -8.96 5.38
N TYR A 128 10.46 -8.07 5.20
CA TYR A 128 11.10 -7.91 3.90
C TYR A 128 12.59 -7.61 4.03
N LYS A 129 13.33 -7.94 2.97
CA LYS A 129 14.76 -7.66 2.86
C LYS A 129 15.11 -7.37 1.40
N VAL A 130 15.86 -6.31 1.15
CA VAL A 130 16.50 -6.08 -0.14
C VAL A 130 17.90 -6.66 -0.10
N GLN A 131 18.18 -7.61 -0.98
CA GLN A 131 19.49 -8.28 -1.06
C GLN A 131 19.88 -8.48 -2.52
N THR A 132 21.12 -8.10 -2.86
CA THR A 132 21.68 -8.37 -4.18
C THR A 132 22.04 -9.84 -4.29
N ASP A 133 21.54 -10.50 -5.33
CA ASP A 133 21.91 -11.88 -5.67
C ASP A 133 23.38 -11.92 -6.07
N SER A 134 24.14 -12.81 -5.43
CA SER A 134 25.59 -12.88 -5.58
C SER A 134 26.06 -13.37 -6.95
N VAL A 135 25.20 -14.05 -7.70
CA VAL A 135 25.50 -14.61 -9.02
C VAL A 135 25.12 -13.66 -10.14
N SER A 136 23.91 -13.12 -10.09
CA SER A 136 23.38 -12.25 -11.16
C SER A 136 23.70 -10.78 -10.97
N GLY A 137 24.08 -10.35 -9.74
CA GLY A 137 24.26 -8.94 -9.38
C GLY A 137 22.92 -8.14 -9.35
N VAL A 138 21.78 -8.80 -9.46
CA VAL A 138 20.46 -8.16 -9.43
C VAL A 138 19.96 -8.06 -7.99
N PRO A 139 19.47 -6.88 -7.54
CA PRO A 139 18.81 -6.77 -6.25
C PRO A 139 17.45 -7.47 -6.29
N TYR A 140 17.14 -8.22 -5.24
CA TYR A 140 15.85 -8.85 -5.00
C TYR A 140 15.19 -8.21 -3.79
N LEU A 141 13.90 -7.99 -3.89
CA LEU A 141 13.01 -7.75 -2.76
C LEU A 141 12.49 -9.12 -2.29
N TRP A 142 12.98 -9.58 -1.16
CA TRP A 142 12.51 -10.79 -0.48
C TRP A 142 11.45 -10.43 0.53
N MET A 143 10.37 -11.22 0.59
CA MET A 143 9.23 -11.00 1.47
C MET A 143 8.79 -12.30 2.13
N SER A 144 8.33 -12.23 3.39
CA SER A 144 7.94 -13.41 4.17
C SER A 144 6.97 -13.03 5.29
N LEU A 145 6.16 -13.99 5.73
CA LEU A 145 5.36 -13.89 6.95
C LEU A 145 6.16 -14.19 8.23
N ILE A 146 7.40 -14.66 8.08
CA ILE A 146 8.31 -14.92 9.21
C ILE A 146 9.56 -14.04 9.12
N PRO A 147 10.26 -13.77 10.24
CA PRO A 147 11.46 -12.97 10.24
C PRO A 147 12.58 -13.54 9.33
N ILE A 148 13.08 -12.73 8.41
CA ILE A 148 14.15 -13.08 7.46
C ILE A 148 15.41 -12.23 7.62
N GLY A 149 15.59 -11.58 8.77
CA GLY A 149 16.76 -10.76 9.05
C GLY A 149 16.79 -9.41 8.31
N GLY A 150 15.64 -8.89 7.98
CA GLY A 150 15.47 -7.56 7.35
C GLY A 150 14.59 -6.65 8.19
N ARG A 151 13.72 -5.93 7.51
CA ARG A 151 12.73 -5.01 8.09
C ARG A 151 11.34 -5.63 8.04
N PHE A 152 10.36 -4.91 8.56
CA PHE A 152 8.98 -5.32 8.45
C PHE A 152 8.05 -4.11 8.26
N ILE A 153 6.93 -4.37 7.61
CA ILE A 153 5.74 -3.52 7.67
C ILE A 153 4.84 -4.13 8.75
N PRO A 154 4.39 -3.34 9.74
CA PRO A 154 3.42 -3.81 10.72
C PRO A 154 2.15 -4.34 10.06
N GLU A 155 1.33 -5.07 10.82
CA GLU A 155 -0.05 -5.34 10.43
C GLU A 155 -0.73 -4.03 9.98
N ALA A 156 -1.41 -4.06 8.85
CA ALA A 156 -2.01 -2.88 8.26
C ALA A 156 -3.50 -3.08 8.02
N ASN A 157 -4.31 -2.11 8.46
CA ASN A 157 -5.73 -2.08 8.18
C ASN A 157 -6.05 -0.79 7.42
N ILE A 158 -6.18 -0.91 6.10
CA ILE A 158 -6.29 0.20 5.16
C ILE A 158 -7.72 0.27 4.64
N GLY A 159 -8.33 1.45 4.58
CA GLY A 159 -9.67 1.62 4.00
C GLY A 159 -9.80 0.97 2.64
N ALA A 160 -10.79 0.09 2.45
CA ALA A 160 -11.02 -0.54 1.16
C ALA A 160 -11.36 0.50 0.09
N TYR A 161 -12.00 1.58 0.47
CA TYR A 161 -12.45 2.66 -0.40
C TYR A 161 -11.70 3.96 -0.14
N LYS A 162 -11.69 4.87 -1.13
CA LYS A 162 -11.28 6.26 -0.93
C LYS A 162 -12.07 6.86 0.23
N GLY A 163 -11.41 7.69 1.04
CA GLY A 163 -12.04 8.31 2.20
C GLY A 163 -13.24 9.18 1.82
N SER A 164 -14.34 8.99 2.50
CA SER A 164 -15.56 9.82 2.38
C SER A 164 -15.92 10.42 3.74
N MET A 165 -16.74 11.46 3.76
CA MET A 165 -17.15 12.10 5.02
C MET A 165 -18.52 11.62 5.46
N SER A 166 -18.67 11.30 6.76
CA SER A 166 -19.95 11.15 7.44
C SER A 166 -19.98 12.13 8.63
N GLY A 167 -20.68 13.26 8.43
CA GLY A 167 -20.55 14.40 9.35
C GLY A 167 -19.11 14.91 9.39
N THR A 168 -18.47 14.87 10.54
CA THR A 168 -17.05 15.27 10.73
C THR A 168 -16.07 14.10 10.63
N ALA A 169 -16.55 12.86 10.61
CA ALA A 169 -15.71 11.67 10.57
C ALA A 169 -15.30 11.27 9.14
N LEU A 170 -14.03 10.88 8.97
CA LEU A 170 -13.55 10.20 7.76
C LEU A 170 -14.00 8.74 7.80
N THR A 171 -14.54 8.24 6.71
CA THR A 171 -15.07 6.87 6.63
C THR A 171 -14.52 6.13 5.42
N SER A 172 -14.61 4.79 5.43
CA SER A 172 -14.38 3.92 4.29
C SER A 172 -15.66 3.11 4.06
N ARG A 173 -16.55 3.62 3.19
CA ARG A 173 -17.87 3.04 2.91
C ARG A 173 -18.16 3.06 1.43
N SER A 174 -18.94 2.07 0.98
CA SER A 174 -19.49 2.05 -0.38
C SER A 174 -20.72 2.95 -0.52
N GLY A 175 -21.11 3.24 -1.76
CA GLY A 175 -22.31 4.03 -2.05
C GLY A 175 -22.16 5.54 -1.79
N VAL A 176 -20.94 6.03 -1.53
CA VAL A 176 -20.64 7.45 -1.30
C VAL A 176 -19.48 7.90 -2.17
N ALA A 177 -19.50 9.18 -2.56
CA ALA A 177 -18.39 9.76 -3.32
C ALA A 177 -17.19 10.03 -2.41
N PRO A 178 -15.95 9.97 -2.94
CA PRO A 178 -14.74 10.30 -2.17
C PRO A 178 -14.73 11.78 -1.77
N ALA A 179 -14.17 12.09 -0.61
CA ALA A 179 -14.01 13.44 -0.10
C ALA A 179 -12.74 14.11 -0.64
N GLY A 180 -12.84 15.37 -0.99
CA GLY A 180 -11.74 16.26 -1.36
C GLY A 180 -11.84 17.62 -0.67
N SER A 181 -11.10 18.60 -1.18
CA SER A 181 -11.13 20.00 -0.73
C SER A 181 -10.85 20.18 0.78
N LYS A 182 -9.94 19.38 1.32
CA LYS A 182 -9.45 19.42 2.69
C LYS A 182 -7.93 19.32 2.72
N THR A 183 -7.31 19.93 3.72
CA THR A 183 -5.87 19.77 3.97
C THR A 183 -5.57 18.39 4.55
N ILE A 184 -4.30 17.98 4.50
CA ILE A 184 -3.85 16.72 5.15
C ILE A 184 -4.21 16.68 6.64
N THR A 185 -4.06 17.81 7.35
CA THR A 185 -4.42 17.93 8.77
C THR A 185 -5.93 17.73 8.96
N ALA A 186 -6.77 18.35 8.12
CA ALA A 186 -8.21 18.19 8.23
C ALA A 186 -8.68 16.74 7.95
N PHE A 187 -7.99 16.00 7.07
CA PHE A 187 -8.25 14.58 6.88
C PHE A 187 -7.80 13.75 8.10
N TRP A 188 -6.65 14.08 8.67
CA TRP A 188 -6.18 13.44 9.91
C TRP A 188 -7.17 13.65 11.06
N ASP A 189 -7.57 14.90 11.31
CA ASP A 189 -8.52 15.23 12.37
C ASP A 189 -9.85 14.49 12.17
N ALA A 190 -10.33 14.41 10.93
CA ALA A 190 -11.55 13.69 10.60
C ALA A 190 -11.41 12.16 10.83
N ALA A 191 -10.23 11.58 10.63
CA ALA A 191 -9.97 10.18 10.96
C ALA A 191 -9.96 9.96 12.48
N GLN A 192 -9.38 10.89 13.26
CA GLN A 192 -9.32 10.83 14.72
C GLN A 192 -10.70 10.93 15.39
N VAL A 193 -11.73 11.43 14.71
CA VAL A 193 -13.12 11.39 15.21
C VAL A 193 -13.58 9.95 15.50
N ASN A 194 -13.06 8.96 14.78
CA ASN A 194 -13.38 7.55 15.00
C ASN A 194 -12.66 6.94 16.23
N GLY A 195 -11.63 7.60 16.75
CA GLY A 195 -10.86 7.17 17.92
C GLY A 195 -9.35 7.36 17.71
N LYS A 196 -8.59 7.24 18.80
CA LYS A 196 -7.12 7.52 18.84
C LYS A 196 -6.28 6.61 17.93
N ASP A 197 -6.77 5.41 17.64
CA ASP A 197 -6.06 4.42 16.81
C ASP A 197 -6.41 4.55 15.31
N TRP A 198 -7.21 5.55 14.96
CA TRP A 198 -7.56 5.86 13.58
C TRP A 198 -6.68 6.98 13.04
N GLY A 199 -6.40 6.93 11.75
CA GLY A 199 -5.62 7.93 11.04
C GLY A 199 -5.83 7.81 9.53
N ILE A 200 -4.94 8.42 8.77
CA ILE A 200 -4.92 8.29 7.31
C ILE A 200 -3.77 7.37 6.89
N ILE A 201 -3.85 6.87 5.67
CA ILE A 201 -2.82 6.03 5.06
C ILE A 201 -1.41 6.64 5.22
N ASN A 202 -0.41 5.80 5.50
CA ASN A 202 0.97 6.24 5.71
C ASN A 202 1.92 5.75 4.60
N TYR A 203 3.19 6.17 4.69
CA TYR A 203 4.23 5.83 3.73
C TYR A 203 4.47 4.31 3.64
N GLN A 204 4.48 3.58 4.76
CA GLN A 204 4.65 2.13 4.76
C GLN A 204 3.49 1.41 4.05
N HIS A 205 2.28 1.94 4.12
CA HIS A 205 1.14 1.42 3.36
C HIS A 205 1.35 1.59 1.84
N LYS A 206 1.98 2.68 1.39
CA LYS A 206 2.33 2.87 -0.03
C LYS A 206 3.45 1.91 -0.46
N GLN A 207 4.46 1.69 0.38
CA GLN A 207 5.47 0.66 0.14
C GLN A 207 4.81 -0.72 0.00
N LEU A 208 3.91 -1.08 0.93
CA LEU A 208 3.17 -2.34 0.89
C LEU A 208 2.43 -2.52 -0.45
N MET A 209 1.69 -1.51 -0.92
CA MET A 209 0.96 -1.60 -2.18
C MET A 209 1.86 -1.90 -3.38
N ILE A 210 3.04 -1.29 -3.44
CA ILE A 210 4.03 -1.60 -4.49
C ILE A 210 4.60 -3.01 -4.31
N MET A 211 4.91 -3.42 -3.08
CA MET A 211 5.35 -4.80 -2.79
C MET A 211 4.31 -5.83 -3.23
N LEU A 212 3.02 -5.57 -2.98
CA LEU A 212 1.92 -6.44 -3.43
C LEU A 212 1.87 -6.54 -4.95
N LEU A 213 1.91 -5.41 -5.66
CA LEU A 213 1.91 -5.40 -7.13
C LEU A 213 3.07 -6.22 -7.70
N LEU A 214 4.28 -6.01 -7.17
CA LEU A 214 5.47 -6.77 -7.57
C LEU A 214 5.33 -8.25 -7.22
N SER A 215 4.74 -8.58 -6.08
CA SER A 215 4.50 -9.97 -5.64
C SER A 215 3.52 -10.69 -6.56
N GLU A 216 2.47 -10.03 -7.04
CA GLU A 216 1.47 -10.67 -7.90
C GLU A 216 1.95 -10.75 -9.35
N TYR A 217 2.47 -9.66 -9.90
CA TYR A 217 2.75 -9.55 -11.33
C TYR A 217 4.24 -9.56 -11.67
N GLY A 218 5.14 -9.32 -10.71
CA GLY A 218 6.55 -9.09 -11.01
C GLY A 218 6.75 -7.89 -11.96
N ASN A 219 5.86 -6.92 -11.96
CA ASN A 219 5.83 -5.80 -12.88
C ASN A 219 5.38 -4.53 -12.14
N PRO A 220 6.11 -3.41 -12.22
CA PRO A 220 5.73 -2.17 -11.57
C PRO A 220 4.61 -1.39 -12.27
N ASN A 221 4.24 -1.74 -13.51
CA ASN A 221 3.20 -1.04 -14.27
C ASN A 221 1.79 -1.47 -13.83
N ALA A 222 1.25 -0.78 -12.82
CA ALA A 222 -0.07 -1.07 -12.28
C ALA A 222 -1.17 -0.94 -13.34
N GLN A 223 -1.10 0.08 -14.21
CA GLN A 223 -2.10 0.29 -15.26
C GLN A 223 -2.14 -0.85 -16.27
N ALA A 224 -0.98 -1.36 -16.68
CA ALA A 224 -0.92 -2.49 -17.61
C ALA A 224 -1.34 -3.82 -16.99
N MET A 225 -1.11 -4.00 -15.68
CA MET A 225 -1.34 -5.28 -14.99
C MET A 225 -2.76 -5.39 -14.44
N VAL A 226 -3.34 -4.30 -13.93
CA VAL A 226 -4.65 -4.32 -13.25
C VAL A 226 -5.71 -3.58 -14.06
N GLY A 227 -5.37 -2.39 -14.55
CA GLY A 227 -6.28 -1.55 -15.33
C GLY A 227 -5.89 -0.07 -15.29
N ASN A 228 -6.41 0.73 -16.20
CA ASN A 228 -6.04 2.14 -16.33
C ASN A 228 -6.38 2.99 -15.10
N GLY A 229 -7.30 2.52 -14.25
CA GLY A 229 -7.90 3.33 -13.20
C GLY A 229 -8.93 4.31 -13.76
N LEU A 230 -9.55 5.08 -12.89
CA LEU A 230 -10.47 6.15 -13.28
C LEU A 230 -9.68 7.37 -13.73
N THR A 231 -9.11 7.28 -14.94
CA THR A 231 -8.41 8.38 -15.60
C THR A 231 -9.19 8.82 -16.84
N GLY A 232 -9.16 10.12 -17.13
CA GLY A 232 -9.62 10.62 -18.43
C GLY A 232 -8.57 10.32 -19.50
N SER A 233 -8.98 10.06 -20.73
CA SER A 233 -8.04 9.90 -21.83
C SER A 233 -7.23 11.18 -22.07
N ASN A 234 -5.91 11.06 -22.22
CA ASN A 234 -5.02 12.14 -22.64
C ASN A 234 -5.04 13.43 -21.81
N ASN A 235 -4.94 13.33 -20.48
CA ASN A 235 -4.94 14.51 -19.62
C ASN A 235 -6.15 15.43 -19.84
N THR A 236 -7.32 14.85 -19.88
CA THR A 236 -8.55 15.63 -20.12
C THR A 236 -8.74 16.73 -19.09
N SER A 237 -9.46 17.76 -19.48
CA SER A 237 -9.86 18.86 -18.59
C SER A 237 -10.87 18.43 -17.51
N ASP A 238 -11.48 17.25 -17.65
CA ASP A 238 -12.49 16.77 -16.72
C ASP A 238 -11.91 15.73 -15.73
N TYR A 239 -11.71 16.17 -14.49
CA TYR A 239 -11.39 15.30 -13.35
C TYR A 239 -12.55 15.27 -12.31
N THR A 240 -13.60 16.05 -12.50
CA THR A 240 -14.68 16.21 -11.53
C THR A 240 -15.73 15.11 -11.67
N THR A 241 -16.05 14.67 -12.87
CA THR A 241 -17.00 13.57 -13.09
C THR A 241 -16.56 12.28 -12.39
N PRO A 242 -15.31 11.79 -12.54
CA PRO A 242 -14.83 10.64 -11.78
C PRO A 242 -14.85 10.82 -10.26
N LEU A 243 -14.76 12.05 -9.74
CA LEU A 243 -14.88 12.31 -8.30
C LEU A 243 -16.31 12.18 -7.78
N SER A 244 -17.30 12.22 -8.64
CA SER A 244 -18.71 11.98 -8.27
C SER A 244 -19.09 10.49 -8.30
N PHE A 245 -18.24 9.62 -8.85
CA PHE A 245 -18.50 8.18 -8.85
C PHE A 245 -18.44 7.63 -7.43
N LEU A 246 -19.42 6.78 -7.12
CA LEU A 246 -19.56 6.25 -5.78
C LEU A 246 -18.53 5.12 -5.56
N CYS A 247 -17.91 5.13 -4.41
CA CYS A 247 -17.06 4.03 -3.95
C CYS A 247 -17.85 2.71 -3.89
N GLY A 248 -17.18 1.59 -4.02
CA GLY A 248 -17.76 0.25 -3.89
C GLY A 248 -18.04 -0.44 -5.22
N ALA A 249 -17.59 0.11 -6.35
CA ALA A 249 -17.71 -0.54 -7.66
C ALA A 249 -17.05 -1.93 -7.68
N THR A 250 -16.00 -2.14 -6.88
CA THR A 250 -15.26 -3.42 -6.82
C THR A 250 -15.78 -4.40 -5.76
N LYS A 251 -16.96 -4.19 -5.17
CA LYS A 251 -17.55 -5.10 -4.16
C LYS A 251 -17.71 -6.53 -4.66
N SER A 252 -18.11 -6.69 -5.93
CA SER A 252 -18.28 -7.99 -6.57
C SER A 252 -16.97 -8.74 -6.83
N LEU A 253 -15.83 -8.08 -6.73
CA LEU A 253 -14.51 -8.72 -6.82
C LEU A 253 -14.06 -9.28 -5.45
N GLY A 254 -14.69 -8.86 -4.35
CA GLY A 254 -14.26 -9.25 -3.00
C GLY A 254 -12.81 -8.85 -2.75
N ASP A 255 -11.97 -9.84 -2.40
CA ASP A 255 -10.54 -9.65 -2.15
C ASP A 255 -9.67 -9.81 -3.41
N ALA A 256 -10.29 -10.05 -4.58
CA ALA A 256 -9.54 -10.32 -5.80
C ALA A 256 -8.89 -9.07 -6.39
N TRP A 257 -7.85 -9.31 -7.18
CA TRP A 257 -7.31 -8.36 -8.14
C TRP A 257 -8.24 -8.24 -9.33
N GLY A 258 -8.31 -7.06 -9.92
CA GLY A 258 -9.09 -6.88 -11.14
C GLY A 258 -9.60 -5.47 -11.34
N ALA A 259 -10.48 -5.33 -12.33
CA ALA A 259 -11.03 -4.04 -12.70
C ALA A 259 -12.51 -4.18 -13.11
N VAL A 260 -13.29 -3.16 -12.78
CA VAL A 260 -14.68 -3.00 -13.19
C VAL A 260 -14.76 -1.82 -14.16
N ALA A 261 -15.23 -2.06 -15.38
CA ALA A 261 -15.28 -1.05 -16.42
C ALA A 261 -16.16 0.14 -16.03
N HIS A 262 -15.66 1.34 -16.30
CA HIS A 262 -16.39 2.60 -16.15
C HIS A 262 -16.31 3.40 -17.46
N SER A 263 -17.39 4.09 -17.80
CA SER A 263 -17.39 4.98 -18.97
C SER A 263 -18.16 6.26 -18.67
N TRP A 264 -17.69 7.36 -19.24
CA TRP A 264 -18.38 8.66 -19.18
C TRP A 264 -18.03 9.53 -20.39
N THR A 265 -18.73 10.63 -20.56
CA THR A 265 -18.31 11.68 -21.49
C THR A 265 -17.65 12.78 -20.71
N ASN A 266 -16.40 13.12 -21.04
CA ASN A 266 -15.65 14.14 -20.34
C ASN A 266 -16.13 15.58 -20.71
N ALA A 267 -15.63 16.59 -20.01
CA ALA A 267 -16.01 17.99 -20.22
C ALA A 267 -15.71 18.51 -21.65
N SER A 268 -14.82 17.84 -22.39
CA SER A 268 -14.53 18.16 -23.80
C SER A 268 -15.47 17.47 -24.78
N GLY A 269 -16.47 16.73 -24.29
CA GLY A 269 -17.41 15.95 -25.12
C GLY A 269 -16.86 14.65 -25.67
N THR A 270 -15.69 14.20 -25.17
CA THR A 270 -15.05 12.96 -25.63
C THR A 270 -15.48 11.78 -24.74
N ALA A 271 -15.87 10.68 -25.34
CA ALA A 271 -16.15 9.45 -24.61
C ALA A 271 -14.86 8.87 -23.99
N VAL A 272 -14.88 8.57 -22.71
CA VAL A 272 -13.87 7.83 -21.98
C VAL A 272 -14.42 6.42 -21.75
N THR A 273 -13.82 5.42 -22.38
CA THR A 273 -14.31 4.04 -22.41
C THR A 273 -13.31 3.01 -21.92
N ASP A 274 -12.09 3.43 -21.67
CA ASP A 274 -10.96 2.60 -21.23
C ASP A 274 -10.65 2.76 -19.72
N ALA A 275 -11.46 3.53 -19.01
CA ALA A 275 -11.34 3.70 -17.57
C ALA A 275 -12.04 2.57 -16.80
N ASN A 276 -11.56 2.34 -15.59
CA ASN A 276 -12.09 1.30 -14.71
C ASN A 276 -11.84 1.62 -13.23
N ASP A 277 -12.70 1.08 -12.37
CA ASP A 277 -12.39 0.96 -10.95
C ASP A 277 -11.50 -0.27 -10.76
N VAL A 278 -10.34 -0.07 -10.20
CA VAL A 278 -9.35 -1.16 -9.99
C VAL A 278 -9.39 -1.66 -8.56
N SER A 279 -9.12 -2.95 -8.37
CA SER A 279 -8.93 -3.58 -7.06
C SER A 279 -7.55 -4.22 -6.98
N ILE A 280 -6.81 -3.89 -5.93
CA ILE A 280 -5.55 -4.54 -5.57
C ILE A 280 -5.75 -5.23 -4.22
N LEU A 281 -5.95 -6.54 -4.26
CA LEU A 281 -6.18 -7.38 -3.08
C LEU A 281 -7.20 -6.72 -2.12
N GLY A 282 -8.35 -6.30 -2.68
CA GLY A 282 -9.44 -5.67 -1.94
C GLY A 282 -9.33 -4.15 -1.76
N ILE A 283 -8.22 -3.50 -2.07
CA ILE A 283 -8.14 -2.03 -2.06
C ILE A 283 -8.65 -1.47 -3.39
N GLU A 284 -9.76 -0.75 -3.33
CA GLU A 284 -10.36 -0.08 -4.49
C GLU A 284 -9.62 1.22 -4.83
N ASN A 285 -9.33 1.44 -6.10
CA ASN A 285 -8.72 2.65 -6.64
C ASN A 285 -7.50 3.18 -5.84
N PRO A 286 -6.45 2.35 -5.62
CA PRO A 286 -5.24 2.80 -4.92
C PRO A 286 -4.43 3.81 -5.74
N TYR A 287 -4.76 4.00 -7.00
CA TYR A 287 -4.25 5.01 -7.92
C TYR A 287 -5.38 5.54 -8.82
N ALA A 288 -5.12 6.63 -9.52
CA ALA A 288 -6.10 7.37 -10.33
C ALA A 288 -7.28 7.90 -9.51
N GLN A 289 -8.35 8.31 -10.14
CA GLN A 289 -9.54 8.95 -9.58
C GLN A 289 -9.21 10.22 -8.77
N GLN A 290 -8.54 10.06 -7.62
CA GLN A 290 -8.20 11.13 -6.68
C GLN A 290 -6.85 10.81 -6.02
N TRP A 291 -5.99 11.81 -5.91
CA TRP A 291 -4.78 11.77 -5.11
C TRP A 291 -5.07 11.40 -3.66
N GLU A 292 -4.13 10.73 -3.01
CA GLU A 292 -4.21 10.38 -1.60
C GLU A 292 -3.10 11.04 -0.79
N PHE A 293 -3.43 11.98 0.09
CA PHE A 293 -2.50 12.43 1.12
C PHE A 293 -1.96 11.24 1.90
N THR A 294 -0.68 11.28 2.15
CA THR A 294 0.03 10.21 2.83
C THR A 294 0.80 10.79 4.01
N GLN A 295 0.50 10.33 5.22
CA GLN A 295 1.28 10.69 6.40
C GLN A 295 2.60 9.93 6.45
N GLY A 296 3.50 10.34 7.35
CA GLY A 296 4.80 9.69 7.53
C GLY A 296 5.83 10.03 6.46
N ILE A 297 5.53 10.95 5.55
CA ILE A 297 6.46 11.46 4.54
C ILE A 297 6.26 12.95 4.33
N TYR A 298 7.34 13.73 4.37
CA TYR A 298 7.34 15.18 4.20
C TYR A 298 8.59 15.63 3.48
N CYS A 299 8.51 16.76 2.80
CA CYS A 299 9.64 17.35 2.08
C CYS A 299 10.10 18.63 2.77
N GLY A 300 11.39 18.86 2.77
CA GLY A 300 11.98 20.15 3.13
C GLY A 300 11.56 21.25 2.15
N ASN A 301 11.41 22.46 2.66
CA ASN A 301 11.04 23.63 1.87
C ASN A 301 12.15 24.69 1.95
N SER A 302 12.87 24.86 0.86
CA SER A 302 13.95 25.84 0.76
C SER A 302 13.48 27.30 0.86
N GLY A 303 12.17 27.56 0.76
CA GLY A 303 11.61 28.90 0.76
C GLY A 303 11.21 29.45 2.13
N ASN A 304 10.79 28.61 3.08
CA ASN A 304 10.08 29.07 4.27
C ASN A 304 10.60 28.55 5.62
N ASP A 305 11.30 27.43 5.64
CA ASP A 305 11.69 26.74 6.88
C ASP A 305 13.21 26.60 7.05
N GLY A 306 13.99 27.15 6.12
CA GLY A 306 15.45 27.04 6.13
C GLY A 306 15.96 25.64 5.80
N GLN A 307 15.09 24.73 5.38
CA GLN A 307 15.43 23.39 4.96
C GLN A 307 15.93 23.34 3.51
N ASP A 308 16.71 22.32 3.19
CA ASP A 308 17.06 22.05 1.80
C ASP A 308 15.87 21.40 1.09
N GLY A 309 15.37 22.04 0.05
CA GLY A 309 14.26 21.53 -0.78
C GLY A 309 14.54 20.16 -1.43
N THR A 310 15.78 19.70 -1.41
CA THR A 310 16.18 18.36 -1.88
C THR A 310 16.03 17.26 -0.81
N GLU A 311 15.54 17.58 0.39
CA GLU A 311 15.36 16.64 1.47
C GLU A 311 13.95 16.08 1.51
N VAL A 312 13.82 14.79 1.87
CA VAL A 312 12.58 14.13 2.24
C VAL A 312 12.77 13.42 3.59
N PHE A 313 11.78 13.58 4.45
CA PHE A 313 11.75 13.03 5.81
C PHE A 313 10.73 11.92 5.87
N LEU A 314 11.16 10.75 6.30
CA LEU A 314 10.35 9.54 6.45
C LEU A 314 10.19 9.21 7.93
N TYR A 315 8.94 9.14 8.37
CA TYR A 315 8.57 8.80 9.73
C TYR A 315 7.92 7.41 9.78
N GLU A 316 8.40 6.54 10.64
CA GLU A 316 7.87 5.18 10.77
C GLU A 316 6.75 5.05 11.82
N GLY A 317 6.40 6.14 12.50
CA GLY A 317 5.30 6.19 13.46
C GLY A 317 3.93 6.45 12.84
N ASN A 318 2.90 6.30 13.65
CA ASN A 318 1.49 6.36 13.24
C ASN A 318 0.81 7.70 13.59
N ARG A 319 1.54 8.78 13.65
CA ARG A 319 0.99 10.11 13.89
C ARG A 319 1.33 11.10 12.79
N LEU A 320 0.49 12.09 12.59
CA LEU A 320 0.83 13.24 11.79
C LEU A 320 1.63 14.20 12.68
N PRO A 321 2.87 14.56 12.34
CA PRO A 321 3.63 15.57 13.08
C PRO A 321 2.97 16.94 12.93
N SER A 322 3.14 17.79 13.90
CA SER A 322 2.74 19.20 13.79
C SER A 322 3.66 19.95 12.81
N THR A 323 3.17 21.05 12.25
CA THR A 323 3.98 21.90 11.37
C THR A 323 5.20 22.50 12.09
N SER A 324 5.11 22.72 13.41
CA SER A 324 6.23 23.17 14.23
C SER A 324 7.30 22.10 14.44
N GLU A 325 6.92 20.84 14.59
CA GLU A 325 7.88 19.71 14.64
C GLU A 325 8.63 19.58 13.32
N LEU A 326 7.96 19.77 12.19
CA LEU A 326 8.58 19.72 10.89
C LEU A 326 9.52 20.90 10.63
N ALA A 327 9.15 22.11 11.07
CA ALA A 327 9.99 23.30 10.94
C ALA A 327 11.27 23.23 11.81
N SER A 328 11.22 22.50 12.95
CA SER A 328 12.36 22.34 13.86
C SER A 328 13.28 21.17 13.52
N HIS A 329 13.00 20.41 12.48
CA HIS A 329 13.74 19.20 12.11
C HIS A 329 13.86 18.23 13.29
N PRO A 330 12.79 17.56 13.75
CA PRO A 330 12.86 16.68 14.89
C PRO A 330 13.88 15.57 14.62
N ASP A 331 15.04 15.68 15.24
CA ASP A 331 16.06 14.66 15.22
C ASP A 331 15.54 13.41 15.93
N GLY A 332 15.75 12.25 15.34
CA GLY A 332 15.57 10.96 15.96
C GLY A 332 14.36 10.14 15.49
N ASP A 333 13.25 10.78 15.14
CA ASP A 333 12.04 10.08 14.70
C ASP A 333 11.90 9.97 13.17
N TYR A 334 12.72 10.71 12.43
CA TYR A 334 12.68 10.79 10.98
C TYR A 334 13.97 10.28 10.35
N ARG A 335 13.81 9.45 9.35
CA ARG A 335 14.90 9.10 8.44
C ARG A 335 14.91 10.07 7.27
N LYS A 336 16.06 10.65 6.99
CA LYS A 336 16.24 11.64 5.93
C LYS A 336 16.87 11.03 4.70
N LEU A 337 16.32 11.36 3.53
CA LEU A 337 16.84 10.99 2.21
C LEU A 337 16.90 12.22 1.30
N THR A 338 17.68 12.12 0.23
CA THR A 338 17.64 13.08 -0.87
C THR A 338 16.50 12.73 -1.82
N ARG A 339 15.77 13.75 -2.29
CA ARG A 339 14.72 13.64 -3.30
C ARG A 339 15.03 14.49 -4.54
N LEU A 340 14.41 14.16 -5.65
CA LEU A 340 14.39 15.02 -6.83
C LEU A 340 13.41 16.19 -6.61
N THR A 341 13.78 17.36 -7.08
CA THR A 341 12.96 18.59 -7.07
C THR A 341 12.44 18.98 -8.45
N SER A 342 12.63 18.12 -9.43
CA SER A 342 12.09 18.24 -10.78
C SER A 342 11.13 17.11 -11.08
N SER A 343 10.34 17.23 -12.13
CA SER A 343 9.32 16.26 -12.51
C SER A 343 9.77 15.43 -13.72
N GLY A 344 9.30 14.17 -13.78
CA GLY A 344 9.60 13.27 -14.88
C GLY A 344 9.16 11.83 -14.58
N TYR A 345 9.17 10.97 -15.61
CA TYR A 345 8.95 9.54 -15.40
C TYR A 345 10.10 8.93 -14.59
N ILE A 346 9.76 8.09 -13.63
CA ILE A 346 10.70 7.48 -12.70
C ILE A 346 11.54 6.44 -13.45
N LYS A 347 12.87 6.64 -13.43
CA LYS A 347 13.84 5.66 -13.93
C LYS A 347 14.32 4.75 -12.80
N THR A 348 14.70 5.35 -11.67
CA THR A 348 15.15 4.60 -10.49
C THR A 348 14.51 5.16 -9.23
N MET A 349 14.29 4.27 -8.25
CA MET A 349 13.92 4.60 -6.88
C MET A 349 15.10 4.36 -5.95
N ALA A 350 15.10 5.00 -4.78
CA ALA A 350 16.18 4.91 -3.80
C ALA A 350 16.34 3.49 -3.22
N LEU A 351 15.25 2.74 -3.08
CA LEU A 351 15.15 1.37 -2.56
C LEU A 351 15.98 1.11 -1.29
N GLY A 352 17.26 0.76 -1.42
CA GLY A 352 18.12 0.45 -0.28
C GLY A 352 17.55 -0.68 0.60
N GLU A 353 18.04 -0.81 1.82
CA GLU A 353 17.56 -1.81 2.78
C GLU A 353 16.11 -1.55 3.25
N HIS A 354 15.63 -0.31 3.12
CA HIS A 354 14.29 0.12 3.52
C HIS A 354 13.26 -0.05 2.41
N PHE A 355 13.66 -0.46 1.21
CA PHE A 355 12.81 -0.44 0.03
C PHE A 355 12.14 0.92 -0.18
N ASP A 356 12.94 1.99 -0.19
CA ASP A 356 12.43 3.35 -0.32
C ASP A 356 11.89 3.64 -1.71
N ILE A 357 10.60 3.93 -1.78
CA ILE A 357 9.89 4.26 -3.02
C ILE A 357 9.99 5.75 -3.37
N ILE A 358 11.16 6.33 -3.16
CA ILE A 358 11.48 7.73 -3.49
C ILE A 358 12.20 7.76 -4.83
N ALA A 359 11.69 8.56 -5.76
CA ALA A 359 12.34 8.73 -7.07
C ALA A 359 13.76 9.30 -6.90
N SER A 360 14.76 8.59 -7.45
CA SER A 360 16.18 8.94 -7.37
C SER A 360 16.77 9.36 -8.72
N ALA A 361 16.12 8.98 -9.84
CA ALA A 361 16.45 9.49 -11.18
C ALA A 361 15.22 9.46 -12.08
N HIS A 362 15.15 10.43 -13.01
CA HIS A 362 14.18 10.47 -14.09
C HIS A 362 14.75 9.92 -15.39
N GLY A 363 13.87 9.46 -16.26
CA GLY A 363 14.17 8.97 -17.61
C GLY A 363 13.34 7.73 -17.91
N GLY A 364 12.67 7.73 -19.04
CA GLY A 364 11.76 6.65 -19.40
C GLY A 364 10.40 7.19 -19.84
N GLY A 365 9.36 6.45 -19.63
CA GLY A 365 7.98 6.77 -20.01
C GLY A 365 6.99 5.82 -19.35
N GLY A 366 5.71 5.93 -19.65
CA GLY A 366 4.64 5.12 -19.07
C GLY A 366 4.73 3.61 -19.33
N THR A 367 5.70 3.15 -20.11
CA THR A 367 5.93 1.72 -20.42
C THR A 367 7.36 1.27 -20.16
N SER A 368 8.16 2.09 -19.45
CA SER A 368 9.57 1.78 -19.20
C SER A 368 9.97 2.07 -17.75
N TYR A 369 10.92 1.30 -17.24
CA TYR A 369 11.40 1.36 -15.85
C TYR A 369 10.26 1.16 -14.84
N TRP A 370 9.96 2.20 -14.02
CA TRP A 370 8.86 2.15 -13.04
C TRP A 370 7.49 2.50 -13.63
N CYS A 371 7.46 2.99 -14.88
CA CYS A 371 6.27 3.33 -15.65
C CYS A 371 5.46 4.53 -15.11
N ASP A 372 5.64 4.91 -13.86
CA ASP A 372 4.92 5.96 -13.17
C ASP A 372 5.67 7.29 -13.22
N TYR A 373 4.92 8.39 -13.08
CA TYR A 373 5.47 9.74 -13.08
C TYR A 373 5.85 10.18 -11.65
N HIS A 374 6.71 11.19 -11.55
CA HIS A 374 7.01 11.90 -10.30
C HIS A 374 6.84 13.39 -10.56
N TYR A 375 6.05 14.07 -9.73
CA TYR A 375 5.84 15.51 -9.82
C TYR A 375 6.37 16.19 -8.56
N ALA A 376 7.30 17.16 -8.71
CA ALA A 376 7.96 17.77 -7.58
C ALA A 376 8.49 19.18 -7.89
N ASN A 377 8.64 19.96 -6.81
CA ASN A 377 9.44 21.19 -6.80
C ASN A 377 10.14 21.35 -5.43
N ALA A 378 11.06 22.30 -5.33
CA ALA A 378 11.86 22.51 -4.11
C ALA A 378 11.08 23.14 -2.94
N THR A 379 9.87 23.63 -3.17
CA THR A 379 9.04 24.30 -2.16
C THR A 379 7.88 23.43 -1.67
N GLY A 380 7.71 22.22 -2.24
CA GLY A 380 6.68 21.29 -1.80
C GLY A 380 7.01 20.68 -0.43
N GLN A 381 6.00 20.46 0.39
CA GLN A 381 6.13 19.99 1.76
C GLN A 381 5.36 18.70 2.02
N VAL A 382 4.15 18.59 1.49
CA VAL A 382 3.30 17.39 1.64
C VAL A 382 3.46 16.48 0.44
N VAL A 383 3.22 15.18 0.66
CA VAL A 383 3.26 14.19 -0.42
C VAL A 383 1.91 13.51 -0.55
N PHE A 384 1.44 13.40 -1.78
CA PHE A 384 0.25 12.63 -2.12
C PHE A 384 0.54 11.70 -3.29
N TRP A 385 -0.15 10.57 -3.31
CA TRP A 385 0.17 9.43 -4.17
C TRP A 385 -0.99 9.02 -5.07
N GLY A 386 -0.64 8.34 -6.16
CA GLY A 386 -1.55 7.59 -7.01
C GLY A 386 -1.99 8.31 -8.27
N GLY A 387 -1.96 9.62 -8.29
CA GLY A 387 -2.55 10.42 -9.37
C GLY A 387 -4.05 10.64 -9.17
N SER A 388 -4.62 11.50 -10.01
CA SER A 388 -6.06 11.76 -10.09
C SER A 388 -6.60 11.39 -11.48
N ALA A 389 -7.89 11.61 -11.69
CA ALA A 389 -8.53 11.39 -12.99
C ALA A 389 -7.90 12.19 -14.16
N ARG A 390 -7.10 13.21 -13.85
CA ARG A 390 -6.36 14.02 -14.83
C ARG A 390 -5.02 13.40 -15.24
N SER A 391 -4.55 12.39 -14.54
CA SER A 391 -3.16 11.94 -14.65
C SER A 391 -2.88 11.07 -15.88
N GLY A 392 -3.91 10.46 -16.49
CA GLY A 392 -3.73 9.61 -17.67
C GLY A 392 -2.68 8.50 -17.42
N ALA A 393 -1.76 8.34 -18.34
CA ALA A 393 -0.67 7.36 -18.25
C ALA A 393 0.38 7.67 -17.17
N ASN A 394 0.31 8.82 -16.51
CA ASN A 394 1.21 9.16 -15.39
C ASN A 394 0.78 8.48 -14.09
N ALA A 395 -0.52 8.09 -13.97
CA ALA A 395 -1.07 7.49 -12.78
C ALA A 395 -0.49 6.09 -12.53
N GLY A 396 -0.30 5.76 -11.25
CA GLY A 396 0.15 4.44 -10.82
C GLY A 396 0.50 4.44 -9.35
N LEU A 397 0.87 3.27 -8.82
CA LEU A 397 1.21 3.12 -7.40
C LEU A 397 2.47 3.86 -6.99
N GLY A 398 3.42 4.06 -7.91
CA GLY A 398 4.65 4.80 -7.67
C GLY A 398 4.53 6.31 -7.96
N TYR A 399 3.40 6.77 -8.52
CA TYR A 399 3.23 8.19 -8.83
C TYR A 399 3.05 9.01 -7.56
N ALA A 400 4.09 9.75 -7.20
CA ALA A 400 4.08 10.68 -6.08
C ALA A 400 4.12 12.12 -6.58
N SER A 401 3.37 13.01 -5.92
CA SER A 401 3.50 14.45 -6.04
C SER A 401 3.97 15.05 -4.74
N SER A 402 4.96 15.93 -4.82
CA SER A 402 5.56 16.68 -3.72
C SER A 402 5.83 18.14 -4.13
N ASP A 403 4.82 18.77 -4.71
CA ASP A 403 4.91 20.15 -5.23
C ASP A 403 4.12 21.16 -4.40
N SER A 404 3.38 20.72 -3.40
CA SER A 404 2.40 21.51 -2.67
C SER A 404 2.73 21.65 -1.19
N GLY A 405 2.38 22.80 -0.61
CA GLY A 405 2.54 23.08 0.82
C GLY A 405 1.38 22.51 1.67
N TRP A 406 1.50 22.67 2.99
CA TRP A 406 0.55 22.16 3.99
C TRP A 406 -0.91 22.63 3.82
N SER A 407 -1.12 23.80 3.22
CA SER A 407 -2.44 24.39 3.03
C SER A 407 -3.18 23.90 1.79
N VAL A 408 -2.56 23.05 0.98
CA VAL A 408 -3.21 22.52 -0.24
C VAL A 408 -4.47 21.75 0.09
N SER A 409 -5.55 22.01 -0.67
CA SER A 409 -6.88 21.46 -0.41
C SER A 409 -7.72 21.37 -1.68
N TYR A 410 -7.11 20.87 -2.78
CA TYR A 410 -7.84 20.73 -4.05
C TYR A 410 -8.90 19.62 -3.97
N SER A 411 -9.92 19.74 -4.82
CA SER A 411 -11.03 18.76 -4.86
C SER A 411 -10.57 17.37 -5.31
N ASP A 412 -9.54 17.29 -6.14
CA ASP A 412 -8.95 16.04 -6.62
C ASP A 412 -7.84 15.49 -5.70
N ILE A 413 -7.70 16.04 -4.49
CA ILE A 413 -6.83 15.49 -3.44
C ILE A 413 -7.71 15.08 -2.25
N GLY A 414 -7.67 13.81 -1.93
CA GLY A 414 -8.34 13.20 -0.81
C GLY A 414 -7.37 12.45 0.11
N SER A 415 -7.87 11.47 0.82
CA SER A 415 -7.07 10.55 1.61
C SER A 415 -7.80 9.22 1.74
N ARG A 416 -7.23 8.30 2.50
CA ARG A 416 -7.81 7.00 2.81
C ARG A 416 -7.71 6.75 4.30
N LEU A 417 -8.81 6.25 4.89
CA LEU A 417 -8.84 5.89 6.31
C LEU A 417 -7.87 4.74 6.60
N ALA A 418 -7.23 4.73 7.76
CA ALA A 418 -6.41 3.64 8.26
C ALA A 418 -6.67 3.41 9.74
N TYR A 419 -6.61 2.16 10.18
CA TYR A 419 -6.71 1.75 11.58
C TYR A 419 -5.39 1.12 12.03
N TYR A 420 -4.84 1.63 13.10
CA TYR A 420 -3.52 1.28 13.63
C TYR A 420 -3.58 0.47 14.94
N GLY A 421 -4.78 0.15 15.41
CA GLY A 421 -5.00 -0.72 16.55
C GLY A 421 -5.06 -2.19 16.17
N GLU A 422 -5.12 -3.05 17.16
CA GLU A 422 -5.32 -4.49 16.99
C GLU A 422 -6.79 -4.80 16.67
N LEU A 423 -7.03 -5.76 15.77
CA LEU A 423 -8.38 -6.23 15.46
C LEU A 423 -8.83 -7.30 16.46
N THR A 424 -10.04 -7.16 16.96
CA THR A 424 -10.75 -8.24 17.66
C THR A 424 -11.74 -8.89 16.70
N VAL A 425 -11.33 -10.00 16.12
CA VAL A 425 -12.11 -10.67 15.06
C VAL A 425 -13.26 -11.48 15.65
N LYS A 426 -14.44 -11.32 15.07
CA LYS A 426 -15.72 -11.97 15.40
C LYS A 426 -16.36 -12.53 14.13
N SER A 427 -17.42 -13.32 14.26
CA SER A 427 -18.31 -13.62 13.15
C SER A 427 -19.13 -12.39 12.74
N GLY A 428 -19.66 -12.38 11.52
CA GLY A 428 -20.54 -11.29 11.07
C GLY A 428 -21.78 -11.15 11.94
N ALA A 429 -22.39 -12.27 12.31
CA ALA A 429 -23.57 -12.30 13.17
C ALA A 429 -23.31 -11.71 14.57
N GLU A 430 -22.16 -12.02 15.19
CA GLU A 430 -21.76 -11.46 16.48
C GLU A 430 -21.49 -9.96 16.38
N LEU A 431 -20.82 -9.51 15.31
CA LEU A 431 -20.50 -8.12 15.13
C LEU A 431 -21.75 -7.25 14.93
N VAL A 432 -22.74 -7.76 14.19
CA VAL A 432 -24.03 -7.05 13.96
C VAL A 432 -24.88 -6.99 15.24
N ALA A 433 -24.79 -8.01 16.10
CA ALA A 433 -25.54 -8.08 17.36
C ALA A 433 -25.02 -7.11 18.45
N GLU A 434 -23.85 -6.52 18.30
CA GLU A 434 -23.27 -5.48 19.18
C GLU A 434 -23.84 -4.09 18.89
#